data_f1d7a63f050c13239a7609925cf205c4
#
_entry.id   f1d7a63f050c13239a7609925cf205c4
#
_cell.length_a   1.000
_cell.length_b   1.000
_cell.length_c   1.000
_cell.angle_alpha   90.00
_cell.angle_beta   90.00
_cell.angle_gamma   90.00
#
_symmetry.space_group_name_H-M   'P 1'
#
loop_
_entity.id
_entity.type
_entity.pdbx_description
1 polymer ?
#
loop_
_entity_poly.entity_id
_entity_poly.type
_entity_poly.pdbx_seq_one_letter_code
_entity_poly.pdbx_strand_id
1 'polypeptide(L)'
;MNLPSNATIARFSVLAPLAFTGCRSHDFPQYPSNYREYAYVTNGGSNTVTVLDVVNVRVDRELAVGQKPVAVAVSPTRNEVYVVNSGAADGLGSVSVINAENNTVAGAINVHRQPVSIEIDSTGGLAYVANSGSNTISVLDLKARREIAAMGAGEEPVAARLSPDNKTLVVANRRGNSVSLFDTATRRLRAIFEGCPGASDAVILPDSSKAFVPCSAGHQIMAIALARAEIRPTQPGSAQFVPARPDRLEALLDVGQAPLQLALKPDGGELFALNSLSDSISEVNTTTDDINNATIIGGTPVRGLVSADNSVLYVANFRSQYVTVYAIDDGKRIGSIHAGDGSSALAFSSSGLLLFVVDTRSGDVAVARTTSRSFFTLLPAGRAPNAIALKAFKLP
;
A
#
# COMPACT_ATOMS: atom_id res chain seq x y z
N MET A 1 -18.52 -67.76 -65.93
CA MET A 1 -18.20 -68.84 -65.00
C MET A 1 -17.12 -68.30 -64.03
N ASN A 2 -17.36 -68.41 -62.75
CA ASN A 2 -16.47 -68.16 -61.62
C ASN A 2 -16.05 -66.75 -61.31
N LEU A 3 -16.69 -66.20 -60.35
CA LEU A 3 -16.25 -65.12 -59.43
C LEU A 3 -15.13 -65.60 -58.54
N PRO A 4 -14.21 -64.73 -58.07
CA PRO A 4 -13.53 -64.91 -56.82
C PRO A 4 -13.82 -63.84 -55.79
N SER A 5 -13.99 -64.33 -54.71
CA SER A 5 -14.01 -63.92 -53.29
C SER A 5 -13.50 -62.53 -52.87
N ASN A 6 -14.31 -61.95 -52.02
CA ASN A 6 -14.03 -60.79 -51.14
C ASN A 6 -12.83 -60.98 -50.24
N ALA A 7 -11.86 -60.05 -50.29
CA ALA A 7 -10.87 -59.88 -49.23
C ALA A 7 -11.21 -58.63 -48.40
N THR A 8 -11.58 -58.87 -47.14
CA THR A 8 -11.89 -57.83 -46.14
C THR A 8 -10.58 -57.28 -45.60
N ILE A 9 -10.28 -56.03 -45.92
CA ILE A 9 -9.13 -55.27 -45.32
C ILE A 9 -9.62 -54.67 -44.00
N ALA A 10 -9.16 -55.21 -42.89
CA ALA A 10 -9.33 -54.63 -41.57
C ALA A 10 -8.40 -53.40 -41.43
N ARG A 11 -9.00 -52.22 -41.35
CA ARG A 11 -8.28 -51.00 -40.98
C ARG A 11 -8.13 -50.91 -39.47
N PHE A 12 -6.96 -51.16 -38.98
CA PHE A 12 -6.56 -50.79 -37.59
C PHE A 12 -6.37 -49.29 -37.50
N SER A 13 -7.29 -48.59 -36.89
CA SER A 13 -7.10 -47.18 -36.49
C SER A 13 -6.32 -47.18 -35.19
N VAL A 14 -5.05 -46.80 -35.27
CA VAL A 14 -4.21 -46.49 -34.11
C VAL A 14 -4.65 -45.11 -33.61
N LEU A 15 -5.45 -45.05 -32.55
CA LEU A 15 -5.65 -43.82 -31.80
C LEU A 15 -4.36 -43.53 -31.03
N ALA A 16 -3.58 -42.56 -31.50
CA ALA A 16 -2.52 -41.98 -30.69
C ALA A 16 -3.15 -41.16 -29.55
N PRO A 17 -2.73 -41.35 -28.30
CA PRO A 17 -3.18 -40.49 -27.21
C PRO A 17 -2.61 -39.09 -27.44
N LEU A 18 -3.48 -38.12 -27.73
CA LEU A 18 -3.13 -36.70 -27.65
C LEU A 18 -2.75 -36.42 -26.19
N ALA A 19 -1.48 -36.37 -25.90
CA ALA A 19 -0.95 -35.79 -24.69
C ALA A 19 -1.27 -34.31 -24.69
N PHE A 20 -2.32 -33.91 -24.00
CA PHE A 20 -2.53 -32.51 -23.61
C PHE A 20 -1.39 -32.12 -22.67
N THR A 21 -0.27 -31.68 -23.21
CA THR A 21 0.65 -30.84 -22.48
C THR A 21 -0.07 -29.52 -22.24
N GLY A 22 -0.80 -29.45 -21.12
CA GLY A 22 -1.39 -28.20 -20.68
C GLY A 22 -0.26 -27.17 -20.61
N CYS A 23 -0.37 -26.10 -21.36
CA CYS A 23 0.42 -24.90 -21.17
C CYS A 23 0.18 -24.46 -19.71
N ARG A 24 1.05 -24.87 -18.79
CA ARG A 24 1.15 -24.27 -17.48
C ARG A 24 1.69 -22.88 -17.73
N SER A 25 0.81 -21.87 -17.65
CA SER A 25 1.23 -20.50 -17.75
C SER A 25 2.21 -20.22 -16.61
N HIS A 26 3.39 -19.68 -16.92
CA HIS A 26 4.39 -19.28 -15.94
C HIS A 26 3.92 -18.12 -15.06
N ASP A 27 2.70 -17.62 -15.28
CA ASP A 27 2.09 -16.49 -14.57
C ASP A 27 1.57 -16.83 -13.17
N PHE A 28 1.53 -18.09 -12.80
CA PHE A 28 1.11 -18.54 -11.47
C PHE A 28 2.25 -19.28 -10.77
N PRO A 29 2.75 -18.73 -9.65
CA PRO A 29 3.83 -19.35 -8.91
C PRO A 29 3.40 -20.70 -8.33
N GLN A 30 4.33 -21.65 -8.29
CA GLN A 30 4.16 -22.90 -7.58
C GLN A 30 4.47 -22.66 -6.11
N TYR A 31 3.46 -22.72 -5.25
CA TYR A 31 3.65 -22.54 -3.81
C TYR A 31 3.83 -23.89 -3.09
N PRO A 32 4.69 -23.95 -2.03
CA PRO A 32 4.71 -25.10 -1.14
C PRO A 32 3.34 -25.37 -0.50
N SER A 33 3.03 -26.60 -0.15
CA SER A 33 1.73 -27.00 0.40
C SER A 33 1.37 -26.28 1.71
N ASN A 34 2.38 -25.88 2.49
CA ASN A 34 2.21 -25.15 3.73
C ASN A 34 2.25 -23.62 3.58
N TYR A 35 2.46 -23.09 2.37
CA TYR A 35 2.41 -21.65 2.11
C TYR A 35 0.98 -21.15 2.11
N ARG A 36 0.78 -20.01 2.73
CA ARG A 36 -0.50 -19.26 2.75
C ARG A 36 -0.22 -17.80 2.45
N GLU A 37 -1.08 -17.22 1.65
CA GLU A 37 -1.10 -15.78 1.40
C GLU A 37 -2.54 -15.32 1.28
N TYR A 38 -2.90 -14.34 2.11
CA TYR A 38 -4.23 -13.75 2.12
C TYR A 38 -4.14 -12.24 1.91
N ALA A 39 -5.10 -11.71 1.14
CA ALA A 39 -5.35 -10.29 1.06
C ALA A 39 -6.56 -9.94 1.92
N TYR A 40 -6.43 -8.88 2.72
CA TYR A 40 -7.46 -8.38 3.62
C TYR A 40 -7.94 -7.04 3.10
N VAL A 41 -9.21 -6.99 2.70
CA VAL A 41 -9.85 -5.82 2.09
C VAL A 41 -10.88 -5.26 3.04
N THR A 42 -10.70 -4.01 3.48
CA THR A 42 -11.63 -3.33 4.39
C THR A 42 -12.83 -2.80 3.63
N ASN A 43 -14.03 -3.08 4.14
CA ASN A 43 -15.31 -2.71 3.55
C ASN A 43 -16.02 -1.68 4.43
N GLY A 44 -15.76 -0.39 4.18
CA GLY A 44 -16.25 0.71 5.02
C GLY A 44 -17.77 0.83 5.10
N GLY A 45 -18.48 0.36 4.08
CA GLY A 45 -19.95 0.41 4.01
C GLY A 45 -20.67 -0.80 4.60
N SER A 46 -19.96 -1.89 4.94
CA SER A 46 -20.54 -3.12 5.53
C SER A 46 -19.97 -3.47 6.90
N ASN A 47 -18.97 -2.75 7.41
CA ASN A 47 -18.30 -3.04 8.69
C ASN A 47 -17.62 -4.41 8.71
N THR A 48 -17.05 -4.80 7.59
CA THR A 48 -16.45 -6.11 7.40
C THR A 48 -15.07 -6.01 6.76
N VAL A 49 -14.34 -7.12 6.77
CA VAL A 49 -13.13 -7.35 5.98
C VAL A 49 -13.37 -8.57 5.11
N THR A 50 -13.21 -8.41 3.81
CA THR A 50 -13.16 -9.55 2.88
C THR A 50 -11.75 -10.13 2.88
N VAL A 51 -11.64 -11.42 3.12
CA VAL A 51 -10.39 -12.18 3.05
C VAL A 51 -10.33 -12.91 1.72
N LEU A 52 -9.28 -12.63 0.94
CA LEU A 52 -9.03 -13.28 -0.34
C LEU A 52 -7.88 -14.28 -0.20
N ASP A 53 -8.08 -15.50 -0.64
CA ASP A 53 -7.02 -16.51 -0.80
C ASP A 53 -6.25 -16.19 -2.09
N VAL A 54 -5.03 -15.65 -1.93
CA VAL A 54 -4.19 -15.20 -3.05
C VAL A 54 -3.66 -16.38 -3.87
N VAL A 55 -3.38 -17.50 -3.20
CA VAL A 55 -2.84 -18.71 -3.85
C VAL A 55 -3.84 -19.31 -4.84
N ASN A 56 -5.14 -19.34 -4.45
CA ASN A 56 -6.20 -19.91 -5.26
C ASN A 56 -7.05 -18.85 -5.99
N VAL A 57 -6.74 -17.56 -5.80
CA VAL A 57 -7.42 -16.40 -6.41
C VAL A 57 -8.94 -16.48 -6.22
N ARG A 58 -9.39 -16.53 -4.97
CA ARG A 58 -10.81 -16.64 -4.61
C ARG A 58 -11.10 -15.92 -3.29
N VAL A 59 -12.38 -15.64 -3.05
CA VAL A 59 -12.82 -15.22 -1.72
C VAL A 59 -12.72 -16.40 -0.76
N ASP A 60 -12.07 -16.22 0.38
CA ASP A 60 -12.04 -17.19 1.47
C ASP A 60 -13.24 -16.99 2.39
N ARG A 61 -13.39 -15.79 2.95
CA ARG A 61 -14.50 -15.45 3.85
C ARG A 61 -14.67 -13.94 4.04
N GLU A 62 -15.72 -13.57 4.74
CA GLU A 62 -15.94 -12.21 5.24
C GLU A 62 -15.93 -12.22 6.77
N LEU A 63 -15.23 -11.23 7.37
CA LEU A 63 -15.09 -11.10 8.83
C LEU A 63 -15.79 -9.82 9.29
N ALA A 64 -16.68 -9.94 10.28
CA ALA A 64 -17.22 -8.76 10.95
C ALA A 64 -16.14 -8.10 11.82
N VAL A 65 -15.97 -6.79 11.67
CA VAL A 65 -15.00 -5.96 12.43
C VAL A 65 -15.72 -4.78 13.08
N GLY A 66 -14.98 -3.77 13.55
CA GLY A 66 -15.59 -2.55 14.08
C GLY A 66 -16.28 -1.71 13.00
N GLN A 67 -16.92 -0.61 13.42
CA GLN A 67 -17.68 0.25 12.52
C GLN A 67 -16.74 1.05 11.58
N LYS A 68 -17.11 1.10 10.30
CA LYS A 68 -16.45 1.88 9.25
C LYS A 68 -14.94 1.60 9.19
N PRO A 69 -14.51 0.38 8.81
CA PRO A 69 -13.09 0.08 8.61
C PRO A 69 -12.54 0.90 7.44
N VAL A 70 -11.37 1.54 7.64
CA VAL A 70 -10.80 2.53 6.71
C VAL A 70 -9.34 2.28 6.36
N ALA A 71 -8.63 1.49 7.17
CA ALA A 71 -7.23 1.15 6.91
C ALA A 71 -6.91 -0.25 7.44
N VAL A 72 -5.89 -0.87 6.86
CA VAL A 72 -5.42 -2.20 7.26
C VAL A 72 -3.91 -2.25 7.16
N ALA A 73 -3.27 -2.89 8.14
CA ALA A 73 -1.84 -3.16 8.15
C ALA A 73 -1.56 -4.60 8.59
N VAL A 74 -0.48 -5.18 8.12
CA VAL A 74 -0.05 -6.54 8.48
C VAL A 74 1.17 -6.49 9.37
N SER A 75 1.23 -7.34 10.40
CA SER A 75 2.44 -7.47 11.21
C SER A 75 3.59 -8.02 10.38
N PRO A 76 4.78 -7.41 10.43
CA PRO A 76 5.95 -7.94 9.74
C PRO A 76 6.45 -9.25 10.36
N THR A 77 6.21 -9.48 11.65
CA THR A 77 6.81 -10.58 12.42
C THR A 77 5.80 -11.62 12.94
N ARG A 78 4.51 -11.27 13.05
CA ARG A 78 3.45 -12.16 13.52
C ARG A 78 2.42 -12.42 12.42
N ASN A 79 1.68 -13.54 12.54
CA ASN A 79 0.57 -13.83 11.63
C ASN A 79 -0.72 -13.10 12.09
N GLU A 80 -0.60 -11.76 12.22
CA GLU A 80 -1.68 -10.87 12.64
C GLU A 80 -1.89 -9.73 11.65
N VAL A 81 -3.15 -9.31 11.51
CA VAL A 81 -3.59 -8.20 10.68
C VAL A 81 -4.39 -7.23 11.54
N TYR A 82 -4.17 -5.94 11.36
CA TYR A 82 -4.76 -4.87 12.16
C TYR A 82 -5.62 -3.99 11.28
N VAL A 83 -6.89 -3.85 11.64
CA VAL A 83 -7.90 -3.11 10.88
C VAL A 83 -8.36 -1.92 11.68
N VAL A 84 -8.16 -0.73 11.15
CA VAL A 84 -8.61 0.53 11.76
C VAL A 84 -10.07 0.74 11.45
N ASN A 85 -10.87 0.84 12.51
CA ASN A 85 -12.29 1.13 12.45
C ASN A 85 -12.52 2.56 12.92
N SER A 86 -12.98 3.42 12.01
CA SER A 86 -13.15 4.85 12.29
C SER A 86 -14.26 5.14 13.32
N GLY A 87 -15.17 4.19 13.53
CA GLY A 87 -16.28 4.32 14.47
C GLY A 87 -17.43 5.18 13.95
N ALA A 88 -18.39 5.46 14.80
CA ALA A 88 -19.42 6.46 14.55
C ALA A 88 -18.83 7.89 14.56
N ALA A 89 -19.53 8.87 13.98
CA ALA A 89 -19.03 10.23 13.84
C ALA A 89 -18.55 10.87 15.17
N ASP A 90 -19.27 10.60 16.26
CA ASP A 90 -18.96 11.13 17.59
C ASP A 90 -18.41 10.07 18.56
N GLY A 91 -18.20 8.85 18.08
CA GLY A 91 -17.71 7.72 18.87
C GLY A 91 -16.19 7.57 18.87
N LEU A 92 -15.73 6.73 19.77
CA LEU A 92 -14.35 6.24 19.74
C LEU A 92 -14.18 5.23 18.61
N GLY A 93 -12.99 5.20 18.02
CA GLY A 93 -12.59 4.17 17.07
C GLY A 93 -11.94 2.98 17.76
N SER A 94 -11.58 2.01 16.94
CA SER A 94 -10.88 0.82 17.41
C SER A 94 -9.95 0.26 16.33
N VAL A 95 -9.05 -0.63 16.75
CA VAL A 95 -8.24 -1.46 15.85
C VAL A 95 -8.61 -2.92 16.10
N SER A 96 -9.29 -3.56 15.15
CA SER A 96 -9.54 -5.01 15.19
C SER A 96 -8.27 -5.79 14.88
N VAL A 97 -8.03 -6.84 15.64
CA VAL A 97 -6.89 -7.76 15.46
C VAL A 97 -7.39 -9.05 14.85
N ILE A 98 -6.90 -9.43 13.69
CA ILE A 98 -7.24 -10.66 12.98
C ILE A 98 -6.04 -11.61 13.08
N ASN A 99 -6.29 -12.86 13.48
CA ASN A 99 -5.33 -13.94 13.36
C ASN A 99 -5.37 -14.47 11.91
N ALA A 100 -4.26 -14.33 11.18
CA ALA A 100 -4.18 -14.73 9.78
C ALA A 100 -4.06 -16.25 9.56
N GLU A 101 -3.70 -17.03 10.57
CA GLU A 101 -3.56 -18.49 10.42
C GLU A 101 -4.93 -19.17 10.23
N ASN A 102 -5.94 -18.65 10.91
CA ASN A 102 -7.30 -19.20 10.87
C ASN A 102 -8.36 -18.21 10.34
N ASN A 103 -7.94 -16.99 9.99
CA ASN A 103 -8.80 -15.89 9.52
C ASN A 103 -9.98 -15.65 10.47
N THR A 104 -9.68 -15.34 11.74
CA THR A 104 -10.65 -14.98 12.77
C THR A 104 -10.30 -13.69 13.47
N VAL A 105 -11.30 -12.94 13.93
CA VAL A 105 -11.08 -11.75 14.76
C VAL A 105 -10.70 -12.20 16.17
N ALA A 106 -9.48 -11.86 16.58
CA ALA A 106 -8.88 -12.25 17.86
C ALA A 106 -9.09 -11.23 18.99
N GLY A 107 -9.62 -10.05 18.67
CA GLY A 107 -9.87 -8.97 19.63
C GLY A 107 -9.88 -7.60 18.97
N ALA A 108 -10.01 -6.56 19.82
CA ALA A 108 -9.94 -5.18 19.39
C ALA A 108 -9.21 -4.32 20.44
N ILE A 109 -8.58 -3.25 19.98
CA ILE A 109 -7.91 -2.23 20.82
C ILE A 109 -8.67 -0.93 20.62
N ASN A 110 -9.17 -0.32 21.69
CA ASN A 110 -9.81 0.99 21.60
C ASN A 110 -8.75 2.07 21.35
N VAL A 111 -9.11 3.04 20.50
CA VAL A 111 -8.33 4.23 20.21
C VAL A 111 -9.23 5.45 20.26
N HIS A 112 -8.71 6.62 19.90
CA HIS A 112 -9.45 7.86 19.96
C HIS A 112 -10.43 8.03 18.77
N ARG A 113 -10.96 9.25 18.60
CA ARG A 113 -12.03 9.53 17.63
C ARG A 113 -11.51 9.57 16.20
N GLN A 114 -12.26 8.95 15.29
CA GLN A 114 -12.01 8.93 13.86
C GLN A 114 -10.55 8.53 13.50
N PRO A 115 -10.07 7.36 13.92
CA PRO A 115 -8.79 6.86 13.43
C PRO A 115 -8.88 6.61 11.92
N VAL A 116 -7.81 6.95 11.18
CA VAL A 116 -7.80 6.91 9.70
C VAL A 116 -6.59 6.21 9.11
N SER A 117 -5.51 6.05 9.85
CA SER A 117 -4.32 5.35 9.38
C SER A 117 -3.65 4.59 10.51
N ILE A 118 -2.88 3.57 10.15
CA ILE A 118 -2.06 2.77 11.06
C ILE A 118 -0.71 2.48 10.42
N GLU A 119 0.35 2.62 11.19
CA GLU A 119 1.70 2.25 10.81
C GLU A 119 2.27 1.33 11.88
N ILE A 120 2.90 0.23 11.48
CA ILE A 120 3.50 -0.76 12.39
C ILE A 120 5.01 -0.68 12.27
N ASP A 121 5.71 -0.70 13.40
CA ASP A 121 7.16 -0.70 13.40
C ASP A 121 7.74 -2.00 12.79
N SER A 122 8.98 -1.96 12.34
CA SER A 122 9.63 -3.10 11.68
C SER A 122 9.79 -4.32 12.58
N THR A 123 9.72 -4.14 13.92
CA THR A 123 9.76 -5.24 14.89
C THR A 123 8.39 -5.89 15.09
N GLY A 124 7.31 -5.26 14.64
CA GLY A 124 5.93 -5.68 14.90
C GLY A 124 5.52 -5.50 16.35
N GLY A 125 6.28 -4.73 17.16
CA GLY A 125 6.01 -4.49 18.58
C GLY A 125 5.01 -3.36 18.83
N LEU A 126 5.16 -2.27 18.09
CA LEU A 126 4.35 -1.06 18.23
C LEU A 126 3.58 -0.72 16.97
N ALA A 127 2.45 -0.06 17.14
CA ALA A 127 1.73 0.60 16.05
C ALA A 127 1.37 2.03 16.42
N TYR A 128 1.30 2.89 15.41
CA TYR A 128 0.92 4.30 15.51
C TYR A 128 -0.35 4.51 14.71
N VAL A 129 -1.38 5.04 15.36
CA VAL A 129 -2.71 5.26 14.76
C VAL A 129 -3.03 6.74 14.77
N ALA A 130 -3.25 7.33 13.59
CA ALA A 130 -3.66 8.72 13.49
C ALA A 130 -5.17 8.86 13.72
N ASN A 131 -5.54 9.59 14.76
CA ASN A 131 -6.92 9.85 15.17
C ASN A 131 -7.33 11.27 14.73
N SER A 132 -7.89 11.38 13.52
CA SER A 132 -8.19 12.67 12.89
C SER A 132 -9.21 13.50 13.67
N GLY A 133 -10.17 12.86 14.32
CA GLY A 133 -11.19 13.53 15.13
C GLY A 133 -10.75 13.94 16.52
N SER A 134 -9.58 13.52 16.98
CA SER A 134 -9.03 13.84 18.29
C SER A 134 -7.72 14.61 18.25
N ASN A 135 -7.16 14.84 17.06
CA ASN A 135 -5.86 15.48 16.87
C ASN A 135 -4.73 14.78 17.64
N THR A 136 -4.76 13.44 17.67
CA THR A 136 -3.79 12.62 18.41
C THR A 136 -3.26 11.48 17.58
N ILE A 137 -2.11 10.95 18.00
CA ILE A 137 -1.57 9.67 17.54
C ILE A 137 -1.59 8.70 18.72
N SER A 138 -2.34 7.61 18.61
CA SER A 138 -2.29 6.50 19.55
C SER A 138 -1.05 5.65 19.32
N VAL A 139 -0.34 5.30 20.39
CA VAL A 139 0.77 4.33 20.38
C VAL A 139 0.27 3.04 21.00
N LEU A 140 0.23 1.98 20.21
CA LEU A 140 -0.29 0.68 20.63
C LEU A 140 0.86 -0.31 20.88
N ASP A 141 0.80 -1.01 22.02
CA ASP A 141 1.55 -2.25 22.24
C ASP A 141 0.74 -3.41 21.62
N LEU A 142 1.23 -3.94 20.52
CA LEU A 142 0.52 -4.95 19.75
C LEU A 142 0.54 -6.32 20.44
N LYS A 143 1.55 -6.62 21.25
CA LYS A 143 1.62 -7.87 22.03
C LYS A 143 0.64 -7.83 23.21
N ALA A 144 0.60 -6.72 23.93
CA ALA A 144 -0.30 -6.52 25.05
C ALA A 144 -1.73 -6.15 24.61
N ARG A 145 -1.93 -5.84 23.31
CA ARG A 145 -3.20 -5.42 22.69
C ARG A 145 -3.85 -4.25 23.44
N ARG A 146 -3.08 -3.22 23.70
CA ARG A 146 -3.56 -2.01 24.39
C ARG A 146 -2.83 -0.76 23.92
N GLU A 147 -3.49 0.37 24.08
CA GLU A 147 -2.85 1.67 23.97
C GLU A 147 -1.92 1.91 25.17
N ILE A 148 -0.71 2.40 24.89
CA ILE A 148 0.30 2.70 25.91
C ILE A 148 0.63 4.19 26.01
N ALA A 149 0.27 4.97 25.01
CA ALA A 149 0.40 6.42 24.99
C ALA A 149 -0.49 7.04 23.91
N ALA A 150 -0.85 8.31 24.13
CA ALA A 150 -1.41 9.18 23.10
C ALA A 150 -0.53 10.42 22.99
N MET A 151 -0.11 10.75 21.77
CA MET A 151 0.70 11.93 21.45
C MET A 151 -0.20 12.99 20.80
N GLY A 152 -0.12 14.25 21.25
CA GLY A 152 -0.81 15.36 20.58
C GLY A 152 -0.18 15.63 19.21
N ALA A 153 -1.01 15.74 18.17
CA ALA A 153 -0.60 16.11 16.82
C ALA A 153 -1.20 17.47 16.43
N GLY A 154 -0.96 17.93 15.19
CA GLY A 154 -1.67 19.07 14.62
C GLY A 154 -3.14 18.71 14.31
N GLU A 155 -3.89 19.68 13.75
CA GLU A 155 -5.31 19.48 13.44
C GLU A 155 -5.50 18.47 12.30
N GLU A 156 -6.41 17.52 12.51
CA GLU A 156 -6.78 16.47 11.56
C GLU A 156 -5.57 15.67 11.04
N PRO A 157 -4.85 14.92 11.89
CA PRO A 157 -3.80 14.02 11.42
C PRO A 157 -4.41 12.91 10.57
N VAL A 158 -3.95 12.76 9.32
CA VAL A 158 -4.51 11.80 8.36
C VAL A 158 -3.56 10.69 7.98
N ALA A 159 -2.26 10.92 8.16
CA ALA A 159 -1.23 9.91 7.96
C ALA A 159 -0.18 10.02 9.06
N ALA A 160 0.31 8.88 9.51
CA ALA A 160 1.47 8.74 10.37
C ALA A 160 2.37 7.68 9.73
N ARG A 161 3.62 8.04 9.41
CA ARG A 161 4.57 7.17 8.71
C ARG A 161 5.88 7.09 9.51
N LEU A 162 6.34 5.87 9.71
CA LEU A 162 7.63 5.62 10.36
C LEU A 162 8.78 5.68 9.36
N SER A 163 9.90 6.28 9.80
CA SER A 163 11.16 6.10 9.08
C SER A 163 11.59 4.62 9.13
N PRO A 164 12.26 4.11 8.08
CA PRO A 164 12.73 2.71 8.04
C PRO A 164 13.60 2.30 9.24
N ASP A 165 14.33 3.26 9.86
CA ASP A 165 15.10 3.04 11.09
C ASP A 165 14.27 3.08 12.37
N ASN A 166 12.95 3.28 12.28
CA ASN A 166 11.96 3.42 13.35
C ASN A 166 12.21 4.59 14.33
N LYS A 167 13.05 5.58 14.00
CA LYS A 167 13.39 6.66 14.94
C LYS A 167 12.50 7.89 14.81
N THR A 168 11.94 8.10 13.63
CA THR A 168 11.11 9.28 13.31
C THR A 168 9.73 8.86 12.88
N LEU A 169 8.70 9.47 13.47
CA LEU A 169 7.33 9.40 12.99
C LEU A 169 6.98 10.73 12.34
N VAL A 170 6.63 10.68 11.05
CA VAL A 170 6.18 11.83 10.25
C VAL A 170 4.67 11.82 10.21
N VAL A 171 4.03 12.91 10.63
CA VAL A 171 2.57 13.04 10.72
C VAL A 171 2.09 14.17 9.84
N ALA A 172 1.22 13.86 8.88
CA ALA A 172 0.56 14.83 8.02
C ALA A 172 -0.73 15.33 8.68
N ASN A 173 -0.79 16.63 8.99
CA ASN A 173 -1.94 17.27 9.64
C ASN A 173 -2.72 18.09 8.60
N ARG A 174 -3.80 17.49 8.07
CA ARG A 174 -4.52 18.03 6.91
C ARG A 174 -5.10 19.42 7.16
N ARG A 175 -5.88 19.59 8.24
CA ARG A 175 -6.50 20.87 8.58
C ARG A 175 -5.51 21.82 9.25
N GLY A 176 -4.51 21.26 9.95
CA GLY A 176 -3.41 22.03 10.52
C GLY A 176 -2.45 22.59 9.47
N ASN A 177 -2.56 22.21 8.20
CA ASN A 177 -1.68 22.63 7.10
C ASN A 177 -0.19 22.48 7.46
N SER A 178 0.14 21.43 8.18
CA SER A 178 1.47 21.25 8.78
C SER A 178 1.90 19.78 8.79
N VAL A 179 3.18 19.58 9.02
CA VAL A 179 3.80 18.27 9.22
C VAL A 179 4.47 18.25 10.59
N SER A 180 4.09 17.29 11.44
CA SER A 180 4.72 17.10 12.75
C SER A 180 5.70 15.93 12.72
N LEU A 181 6.88 16.12 13.28
CA LEU A 181 7.89 15.08 13.45
C LEU A 181 8.03 14.71 14.93
N PHE A 182 7.94 13.41 15.22
CA PHE A 182 8.10 12.89 16.57
C PHE A 182 9.33 11.98 16.65
N ASP A 183 10.03 12.05 17.77
CA ASP A 183 10.99 11.04 18.19
C ASP A 183 10.23 9.85 18.77
N THR A 184 10.40 8.67 18.20
CA THR A 184 9.63 7.48 18.56
C THR A 184 10.02 6.89 19.92
N ALA A 185 11.31 7.00 20.30
CA ALA A 185 11.82 6.47 21.55
C ALA A 185 11.30 7.26 22.76
N THR A 186 11.32 8.59 22.65
CA THR A 186 10.84 9.50 23.71
C THR A 186 9.37 9.85 23.58
N ARG A 187 8.76 9.58 22.40
CA ARG A 187 7.38 9.95 22.04
C ARG A 187 7.12 11.45 22.12
N ARG A 188 8.15 12.27 21.94
CA ARG A 188 8.06 13.73 21.99
C ARG A 188 8.03 14.33 20.60
N LEU A 189 7.25 15.39 20.47
CA LEU A 189 7.29 16.26 19.31
C LEU A 189 8.70 16.85 19.17
N ARG A 190 9.31 16.73 18.00
CA ARG A 190 10.66 17.19 17.70
C ARG A 190 10.65 18.46 16.85
N ALA A 191 9.77 18.52 15.84
CA ALA A 191 9.62 19.67 14.96
C ALA A 191 8.20 19.74 14.39
N ILE A 192 7.79 20.95 13.99
CA ILE A 192 6.59 21.20 13.18
C ILE A 192 7.04 22.02 11.98
N PHE A 193 6.60 21.62 10.79
CA PHE A 193 6.77 22.35 9.54
C PHE A 193 5.40 22.82 9.07
N GLU A 194 5.22 24.14 9.10
CA GLU A 194 4.02 24.82 8.60
C GLU A 194 4.11 25.03 7.09
N GLY A 195 2.99 25.38 6.45
CA GLY A 195 2.98 25.71 5.04
C GLY A 195 2.79 24.52 4.09
N CYS A 196 2.14 23.44 4.57
CA CYS A 196 1.71 22.32 3.74
C CYS A 196 0.18 22.21 3.69
N PRO A 197 -0.52 23.10 2.93
CA PRO A 197 -1.98 23.11 2.90
C PRO A 197 -2.55 21.80 2.41
N GLY A 198 -3.41 21.17 3.24
CA GLY A 198 -4.02 19.89 2.92
C GLY A 198 -3.04 18.72 2.94
N ALA A 199 -2.06 18.70 3.85
CA ALA A 199 -1.14 17.58 4.04
C ALA A 199 -1.92 16.24 4.05
N SER A 200 -1.59 15.29 3.16
CA SER A 200 -2.46 14.13 2.88
C SER A 200 -1.81 12.77 3.12
N ASP A 201 -0.51 12.63 2.95
CA ASP A 201 0.25 11.40 3.18
C ASP A 201 1.71 11.78 3.51
N ALA A 202 2.59 10.80 3.63
CA ALA A 202 4.04 10.99 3.66
C ALA A 202 4.75 9.77 3.10
N VAL A 203 5.89 9.95 2.47
CA VAL A 203 6.85 8.89 2.17
C VAL A 203 8.21 9.26 2.72
N ILE A 204 8.97 8.27 3.15
CA ILE A 204 10.29 8.46 3.73
C ILE A 204 11.28 7.61 2.95
N LEU A 205 12.43 8.18 2.64
CA LEU A 205 13.46 7.47 1.89
C LEU A 205 13.95 6.21 2.64
N PRO A 206 14.38 5.16 1.93
CA PRO A 206 14.84 3.91 2.53
C PRO A 206 16.01 4.09 3.51
N ASP A 207 16.82 5.12 3.34
CA ASP A 207 17.94 5.46 4.23
C ASP A 207 17.52 6.33 5.43
N SER A 208 16.23 6.64 5.58
CA SER A 208 15.66 7.49 6.64
C SER A 208 16.17 8.94 6.62
N SER A 209 16.75 9.42 5.52
CA SER A 209 17.37 10.74 5.44
C SER A 209 16.41 11.87 5.16
N LYS A 210 15.31 11.60 4.45
CA LYS A 210 14.38 12.62 3.95
C LYS A 210 12.95 12.09 3.92
N ALA A 211 11.98 12.95 4.21
CA ALA A 211 10.55 12.72 4.06
C ALA A 211 9.97 13.68 3.01
N PHE A 212 8.99 13.20 2.25
CA PHE A 212 8.21 13.98 1.31
C PHE A 212 6.74 13.90 1.68
N VAL A 213 6.07 15.05 1.73
CA VAL A 213 4.65 15.17 2.12
C VAL A 213 3.89 15.93 1.05
N PRO A 214 2.84 15.33 0.44
CA PRO A 214 2.01 16.04 -0.52
C PRO A 214 1.12 17.04 0.20
N CYS A 215 1.19 18.30 -0.25
CA CYS A 215 0.40 19.43 0.22
C CYS A 215 -0.74 19.64 -0.80
N SER A 216 -1.80 18.85 -0.70
CA SER A 216 -2.80 18.69 -1.77
C SER A 216 -3.54 19.99 -2.13
N ALA A 217 -3.82 20.87 -1.16
CA ALA A 217 -4.44 22.15 -1.41
C ALA A 217 -3.44 23.25 -1.84
N GLY A 218 -2.15 23.04 -1.62
CA GLY A 218 -1.06 23.91 -2.06
C GLY A 218 -0.48 23.53 -3.43
N HIS A 219 -0.86 22.38 -3.99
CA HIS A 219 -0.34 21.86 -5.25
C HIS A 219 1.19 21.65 -5.23
N GLN A 220 1.72 21.32 -4.05
CA GLN A 220 3.15 21.19 -3.80
C GLN A 220 3.48 19.89 -3.07
N ILE A 221 4.75 19.55 -3.04
CA ILE A 221 5.35 18.55 -2.16
C ILE A 221 6.31 19.27 -1.21
N MET A 222 6.15 19.01 0.08
CA MET A 222 7.12 19.48 1.09
C MET A 222 8.20 18.42 1.27
N ALA A 223 9.46 18.77 1.00
CA ALA A 223 10.64 17.94 1.24
C ALA A 223 11.31 18.34 2.57
N ILE A 224 11.46 17.38 3.48
CA ILE A 224 12.01 17.59 4.83
C ILE A 224 13.19 16.67 5.03
N ALA A 225 14.40 17.24 5.24
CA ALA A 225 15.52 16.47 5.73
C ALA A 225 15.29 16.05 7.18
N LEU A 226 15.39 14.78 7.46
CA LEU A 226 15.21 14.24 8.81
C LEU A 226 16.51 14.35 9.62
N ALA A 227 16.39 14.58 10.93
CA ALA A 227 17.52 14.67 11.83
C ALA A 227 18.35 13.40 11.81
N ARG A 228 19.65 13.57 11.86
CA ARG A 228 20.62 12.48 11.92
C ARG A 228 21.60 12.75 13.07
N ALA A 229 21.86 11.71 13.86
CA ALA A 229 22.91 11.76 14.87
C ALA A 229 24.31 11.82 14.23
N GLU A 230 25.26 12.34 14.95
CA GLU A 230 26.66 12.31 14.56
C GLU A 230 27.17 10.86 14.46
N ILE A 231 27.86 10.54 13.38
CA ILE A 231 28.53 9.25 13.20
C ILE A 231 30.04 9.50 13.26
N ARG A 232 30.68 8.96 14.29
CA ARG A 232 32.15 8.99 14.44
C ARG A 232 32.73 7.63 14.02
N PRO A 233 33.84 7.63 13.27
CA PRO A 233 34.57 6.40 13.00
C PRO A 233 35.02 5.77 14.30
N THR A 234 34.77 4.47 14.44
CA THR A 234 35.18 3.69 15.63
C THR A 234 36.61 3.14 15.52
N GLN A 235 37.17 3.14 14.30
CA GLN A 235 38.54 2.67 14.01
C GLN A 235 39.17 3.50 12.88
N PRO A 236 40.51 3.64 12.84
CA PRO A 236 41.21 4.24 11.71
C PRO A 236 40.92 3.48 10.41
N GLY A 237 40.45 4.21 9.38
CA GLY A 237 40.05 3.61 8.08
C GLY A 237 38.60 3.12 7.99
N SER A 238 37.81 3.15 9.06
CA SER A 238 36.37 2.93 9.03
C SER A 238 35.63 4.19 8.51
N ALA A 239 34.29 4.09 8.35
CA ALA A 239 33.43 5.11 7.76
C ALA A 239 33.82 6.56 8.07
N GLN A 240 33.62 7.47 7.11
CA GLN A 240 33.90 8.91 7.29
C GLN A 240 33.08 9.50 8.44
N PHE A 241 33.68 10.54 9.11
CA PHE A 241 32.93 11.37 10.06
C PHE A 241 31.73 12.00 9.37
N VAL A 242 30.56 11.81 9.96
CA VAL A 242 29.32 12.41 9.47
C VAL A 242 28.75 13.28 10.59
N PRO A 243 28.66 14.61 10.41
CA PRO A 243 28.16 15.50 11.46
C PRO A 243 26.68 15.28 11.73
N ALA A 244 26.24 15.58 12.95
CA ALA A 244 24.83 15.64 13.30
C ALA A 244 24.11 16.67 12.42
N ARG A 245 22.86 16.38 12.10
CA ARG A 245 22.00 17.29 11.33
C ARG A 245 20.63 17.36 12.00
N PRO A 246 20.07 18.58 12.22
CA PRO A 246 18.69 18.73 12.68
C PRO A 246 17.70 18.49 11.55
N ASP A 247 16.43 18.35 11.91
CA ASP A 247 15.33 18.41 10.96
C ASP A 247 15.27 19.78 10.30
N ARG A 248 15.04 19.81 8.98
CA ARG A 248 14.91 21.08 8.25
C ARG A 248 14.04 20.95 7.01
N LEU A 249 13.31 21.98 6.67
CA LEU A 249 12.69 22.12 5.36
C LEU A 249 13.80 22.24 4.30
N GLU A 250 13.75 21.37 3.28
CA GLU A 250 14.69 21.46 2.14
C GLU A 250 14.07 22.18 0.97
N ALA A 251 12.84 21.81 0.59
CA ALA A 251 12.17 22.41 -0.56
C ALA A 251 10.64 22.35 -0.44
N LEU A 252 9.98 23.24 -1.18
CA LEU A 252 8.60 23.14 -1.59
C LEU A 252 8.59 23.01 -3.11
N LEU A 253 8.12 21.87 -3.62
CA LEU A 253 8.18 21.51 -5.04
C LEU A 253 6.81 21.70 -5.66
N ASP A 254 6.69 22.58 -6.66
CA ASP A 254 5.43 22.81 -7.38
C ASP A 254 5.15 21.62 -8.30
N VAL A 255 4.02 20.95 -8.11
CA VAL A 255 3.58 19.79 -8.91
C VAL A 255 2.21 20.04 -9.54
N GLY A 256 1.57 19.02 -10.09
CA GLY A 256 0.22 19.16 -10.60
C GLY A 256 -0.83 19.39 -9.51
N GLN A 257 -2.09 19.59 -9.90
CA GLN A 257 -3.14 19.99 -8.97
C GLN A 257 -3.60 18.84 -8.07
N ALA A 258 -3.69 19.13 -6.77
CA ALA A 258 -4.09 18.23 -5.70
C ALA A 258 -3.32 16.90 -5.66
N PRO A 259 -2.01 16.94 -5.37
CA PRO A 259 -1.25 15.72 -5.10
C PRO A 259 -1.82 15.05 -3.85
N LEU A 260 -2.38 13.84 -4.01
CA LEU A 260 -3.01 13.11 -2.91
C LEU A 260 -2.07 12.09 -2.26
N GLN A 261 -1.22 11.45 -3.06
CA GLN A 261 -0.32 10.39 -2.61
C GLN A 261 0.96 10.46 -3.41
N LEU A 262 2.04 9.99 -2.80
CA LEU A 262 3.35 9.84 -3.43
C LEU A 262 3.66 8.34 -3.57
N ALA A 263 4.06 7.92 -4.76
CA ALA A 263 4.57 6.58 -5.00
C ALA A 263 6.09 6.64 -5.09
N LEU A 264 6.78 6.13 -4.07
CA LEU A 264 8.24 6.09 -4.01
C LEU A 264 8.76 4.83 -4.68
N LYS A 265 9.82 4.94 -5.49
CA LYS A 265 10.56 3.78 -5.97
C LYS A 265 11.19 3.02 -4.79
N PRO A 266 11.22 1.68 -4.83
CA PRO A 266 11.90 0.87 -3.82
C PRO A 266 13.35 1.25 -3.54
N ASP A 267 14.10 1.72 -4.56
CA ASP A 267 15.48 2.19 -4.43
C ASP A 267 15.60 3.60 -3.82
N GLY A 268 14.49 4.33 -3.72
CA GLY A 268 14.43 5.68 -3.19
C GLY A 268 14.89 6.78 -4.13
N GLY A 269 15.33 6.48 -5.36
CA GLY A 269 15.89 7.47 -6.28
C GLY A 269 14.89 8.48 -6.84
N GLU A 270 13.65 8.06 -7.00
CA GLU A 270 12.56 8.86 -7.57
C GLU A 270 11.24 8.60 -6.86
N LEU A 271 10.36 9.60 -6.88
CA LEU A 271 8.97 9.46 -6.45
C LEU A 271 8.02 10.10 -7.47
N PHE A 272 6.79 9.63 -7.46
CA PHE A 272 5.72 10.08 -8.34
C PHE A 272 4.59 10.69 -7.52
N ALA A 273 4.31 11.99 -7.72
CA ALA A 273 3.16 12.65 -7.14
C ALA A 273 1.92 12.36 -7.99
N LEU A 274 0.86 11.89 -7.36
CA LEU A 274 -0.41 11.60 -8.03
C LEU A 274 -1.33 12.82 -7.92
N ASN A 275 -1.41 13.59 -8.99
CA ASN A 275 -2.10 14.87 -9.07
C ASN A 275 -3.55 14.66 -9.50
N SER A 276 -4.44 14.49 -8.52
CA SER A 276 -5.80 13.99 -8.75
C SER A 276 -6.72 14.95 -9.52
N LEU A 277 -6.50 16.26 -9.44
CA LEU A 277 -7.33 17.26 -10.14
C LEU A 277 -6.76 17.65 -11.51
N SER A 278 -5.47 17.39 -11.78
CA SER A 278 -4.88 17.61 -13.10
C SER A 278 -4.69 16.32 -13.90
N ASP A 279 -5.23 15.19 -13.42
CA ASP A 279 -5.19 13.90 -14.10
C ASP A 279 -3.76 13.50 -14.54
N SER A 280 -2.76 13.83 -13.71
CA SER A 280 -1.33 13.70 -14.05
C SER A 280 -0.51 13.08 -12.93
N ILE A 281 0.70 12.67 -13.28
CA ILE A 281 1.77 12.38 -12.32
C ILE A 281 2.90 13.38 -12.53
N SER A 282 3.57 13.78 -11.45
CA SER A 282 4.84 14.51 -11.50
C SER A 282 5.93 13.62 -10.96
N GLU A 283 6.99 13.45 -11.73
CA GLU A 283 8.18 12.68 -11.38
C GLU A 283 9.20 13.59 -10.70
N VAL A 284 9.65 13.19 -9.53
CA VAL A 284 10.59 13.98 -8.70
C VAL A 284 11.82 13.16 -8.40
N ASN A 285 12.99 13.73 -8.68
CA ASN A 285 14.27 13.20 -8.24
C ASN A 285 14.45 13.49 -6.73
N THR A 286 14.59 12.46 -5.92
CA THR A 286 14.63 12.60 -4.46
C THR A 286 15.97 13.13 -3.92
N THR A 287 17.02 13.06 -4.73
CA THR A 287 18.37 13.54 -4.35
C THR A 287 18.51 15.04 -4.58
N THR A 288 18.07 15.52 -5.74
CA THR A 288 18.23 16.93 -6.15
C THR A 288 16.99 17.77 -5.84
N ASP A 289 15.86 17.14 -5.53
CA ASP A 289 14.54 17.75 -5.37
C ASP A 289 14.03 18.45 -6.66
N ASP A 290 14.47 17.96 -7.82
CA ASP A 290 14.03 18.47 -9.12
C ASP A 290 12.82 17.70 -9.64
N ILE A 291 11.95 18.40 -10.35
CA ILE A 291 10.82 17.79 -11.09
C ILE A 291 11.31 17.47 -12.49
N ASN A 292 11.47 16.18 -12.79
CA ASN A 292 12.00 15.73 -14.07
C ASN A 292 10.94 15.75 -15.18
N ASN A 293 9.70 15.37 -14.85
CA ASN A 293 8.63 15.21 -15.84
C ASN A 293 7.25 15.39 -15.20
N ALA A 294 6.28 15.77 -16.06
CA ALA A 294 4.86 15.77 -15.71
C ALA A 294 4.06 15.13 -16.85
N THR A 295 3.41 14.01 -16.58
CA THR A 295 2.71 13.23 -17.59
C THR A 295 1.23 13.12 -17.27
N ILE A 296 0.38 13.42 -18.27
CA ILE A 296 -1.07 13.21 -18.18
C ILE A 296 -1.35 11.71 -18.27
N ILE A 297 -2.02 11.16 -17.28
CA ILE A 297 -2.38 9.73 -17.21
C ILE A 297 -3.89 9.48 -17.18
N GLY A 298 -4.68 10.52 -16.91
CA GLY A 298 -6.15 10.51 -16.92
C GLY A 298 -6.79 9.95 -15.65
N GLY A 299 -8.09 10.17 -15.50
CA GLY A 299 -8.99 9.41 -14.63
C GLY A 299 -8.91 9.67 -13.13
N THR A 300 -8.43 10.80 -12.65
CA THR A 300 -8.28 11.11 -11.21
C THR A 300 -7.39 10.08 -10.49
N PRO A 301 -6.07 10.17 -10.65
CA PRO A 301 -5.12 9.27 -9.98
C PRO A 301 -5.16 9.47 -8.46
N VAL A 302 -5.31 8.38 -7.70
CA VAL A 302 -5.46 8.43 -6.24
C VAL A 302 -4.46 7.55 -5.49
N ARG A 303 -3.96 6.50 -6.13
CA ARG A 303 -3.01 5.57 -5.54
C ARG A 303 -2.02 5.07 -6.59
N GLY A 304 -0.73 5.16 -6.28
CA GLY A 304 0.35 4.61 -7.10
C GLY A 304 1.13 3.53 -6.36
N LEU A 305 1.62 2.55 -7.10
CA LEU A 305 2.44 1.46 -6.59
C LEU A 305 3.52 1.12 -7.62
N VAL A 306 4.78 1.24 -7.21
CA VAL A 306 5.94 0.91 -8.06
C VAL A 306 6.29 -0.56 -7.93
N SER A 307 6.63 -1.21 -9.04
CA SER A 307 7.11 -2.60 -9.06
C SER A 307 8.46 -2.74 -8.31
N ALA A 308 8.71 -3.93 -7.77
CA ALA A 308 9.91 -4.19 -6.96
C ALA A 308 11.24 -4.01 -7.72
N ASP A 309 11.20 -4.09 -9.06
CA ASP A 309 12.33 -3.88 -9.96
C ASP A 309 12.51 -2.42 -10.38
N ASN A 310 11.75 -1.48 -9.81
CA ASN A 310 11.73 -0.05 -10.10
C ASN A 310 11.29 0.33 -11.53
N SER A 311 10.80 -0.60 -12.34
CA SER A 311 10.59 -0.38 -13.78
C SER A 311 9.20 0.14 -14.15
N VAL A 312 8.18 -0.16 -13.34
CA VAL A 312 6.77 0.12 -13.66
C VAL A 312 6.04 0.75 -12.48
N LEU A 313 5.34 1.86 -12.77
CA LEU A 313 4.36 2.45 -11.87
C LEU A 313 2.95 2.05 -12.32
N TYR A 314 2.17 1.46 -11.40
CA TYR A 314 0.75 1.20 -11.56
C TYR A 314 -0.04 2.28 -10.83
N VAL A 315 -1.02 2.89 -11.50
CA VAL A 315 -1.81 3.98 -10.94
C VAL A 315 -3.30 3.65 -10.98
N ALA A 316 -3.91 3.60 -9.80
CA ALA A 316 -5.35 3.50 -9.65
C ALA A 316 -6.01 4.85 -9.95
N ASN A 317 -6.96 4.84 -10.86
CA ASN A 317 -7.68 6.03 -11.32
C ASN A 317 -9.13 5.95 -10.88
N PHE A 318 -9.54 6.80 -9.93
CA PHE A 318 -10.84 6.70 -9.26
C PHE A 318 -12.05 7.00 -10.17
N ARG A 319 -11.86 7.77 -11.24
CA ARG A 319 -12.90 8.09 -12.23
C ARG A 319 -12.77 7.33 -13.53
N SER A 320 -12.07 6.19 -13.51
CA SER A 320 -12.00 5.30 -14.67
C SER A 320 -12.07 3.85 -14.22
N GLN A 321 -12.34 2.95 -15.16
CA GLN A 321 -12.32 1.50 -14.93
C GLN A 321 -10.97 0.89 -15.34
N TYR A 322 -9.88 1.65 -15.19
CA TYR A 322 -8.56 1.23 -15.62
C TYR A 322 -7.48 1.67 -14.64
N VAL A 323 -6.55 0.78 -14.39
CA VAL A 323 -5.25 1.08 -13.80
C VAL A 323 -4.30 1.48 -14.92
N THR A 324 -3.68 2.64 -14.82
CA THR A 324 -2.66 3.08 -15.77
C THR A 324 -1.36 2.35 -15.47
N VAL A 325 -0.67 1.92 -16.54
CA VAL A 325 0.67 1.31 -16.49
C VAL A 325 1.67 2.27 -17.13
N TYR A 326 2.61 2.72 -16.33
CA TYR A 326 3.64 3.70 -16.72
C TYR A 326 5.03 3.08 -16.60
N ALA A 327 5.78 3.09 -17.72
CA ALA A 327 7.18 2.67 -17.74
C ALA A 327 8.05 3.82 -17.23
N ILE A 328 8.75 3.58 -16.14
CA ILE A 328 9.53 4.61 -15.44
C ILE A 328 10.71 5.06 -16.29
N ASP A 329 11.55 4.13 -16.72
CA ASP A 329 12.75 4.45 -17.51
C ASP A 329 12.45 5.12 -18.86
N ASP A 330 11.29 4.82 -19.46
CA ASP A 330 10.83 5.42 -20.72
C ASP A 330 10.11 6.76 -20.52
N GLY A 331 9.72 7.10 -19.29
CA GLY A 331 8.96 8.31 -18.99
C GLY A 331 7.59 8.37 -19.67
N LYS A 332 6.91 7.23 -19.88
CA LYS A 332 5.67 7.20 -20.66
C LYS A 332 4.66 6.15 -20.21
N ARG A 333 3.39 6.41 -20.47
CA ARG A 333 2.32 5.42 -20.36
C ARG A 333 2.52 4.33 -21.42
N ILE A 334 2.55 3.06 -20.99
CA ILE A 334 2.72 1.88 -21.87
C ILE A 334 1.46 1.04 -21.99
N GLY A 335 0.42 1.35 -21.21
CA GLY A 335 -0.84 0.62 -21.28
C GLY A 335 -1.81 0.98 -20.16
N SER A 336 -2.86 0.19 -20.09
CA SER A 336 -3.84 0.20 -19.00
C SER A 336 -4.38 -1.20 -18.80
N ILE A 337 -4.76 -1.51 -17.56
CA ILE A 337 -5.37 -2.76 -17.16
C ILE A 337 -6.81 -2.48 -16.75
N HIS A 338 -7.77 -3.24 -17.27
CA HIS A 338 -9.17 -3.11 -16.87
C HIS A 338 -9.33 -3.45 -15.38
N ALA A 339 -10.14 -2.67 -14.67
CA ALA A 339 -10.52 -2.86 -13.26
C ALA A 339 -12.01 -2.57 -13.09
N GLY A 340 -12.51 -2.62 -11.87
CA GLY A 340 -13.86 -2.18 -11.55
C GLY A 340 -14.00 -0.66 -11.49
N ASP A 341 -15.14 -0.14 -11.05
CA ASP A 341 -15.39 1.30 -10.91
C ASP A 341 -14.88 1.81 -9.56
N GLY A 342 -14.17 2.93 -9.60
CA GLY A 342 -13.68 3.62 -8.42
C GLY A 342 -12.44 2.98 -7.78
N SER A 343 -11.44 2.60 -8.61
CA SER A 343 -10.18 2.06 -8.12
C SER A 343 -9.50 3.00 -7.11
N SER A 344 -9.27 2.52 -5.88
CA SER A 344 -8.85 3.35 -4.74
C SER A 344 -7.61 2.85 -4.01
N ALA A 345 -7.30 1.55 -4.09
CA ALA A 345 -6.13 0.97 -3.46
C ALA A 345 -5.51 -0.12 -4.33
N LEU A 346 -4.20 -0.30 -4.19
CA LEU A 346 -3.40 -1.27 -4.94
C LEU A 346 -2.52 -2.06 -3.98
N ALA A 347 -2.32 -3.34 -4.27
CA ALA A 347 -1.32 -4.16 -3.59
C ALA A 347 -0.81 -5.28 -4.49
N PHE A 348 0.49 -5.58 -4.42
CA PHE A 348 1.05 -6.77 -5.07
C PHE A 348 0.93 -8.00 -4.19
N SER A 349 0.78 -9.17 -4.82
CA SER A 349 1.12 -10.44 -4.17
C SER A 349 2.59 -10.44 -3.76
N SER A 350 2.97 -11.25 -2.76
CA SER A 350 4.37 -11.37 -2.31
C SER A 350 5.33 -11.82 -3.40
N SER A 351 4.82 -12.52 -4.43
CA SER A 351 5.60 -12.88 -5.62
C SER A 351 5.75 -11.73 -6.62
N GLY A 352 4.99 -10.64 -6.49
CA GLY A 352 4.92 -9.57 -7.46
C GLY A 352 4.17 -9.93 -8.77
N LEU A 353 3.67 -11.17 -8.93
CA LEU A 353 3.05 -11.63 -10.17
C LEU A 353 1.58 -11.23 -10.32
N LEU A 354 0.91 -10.93 -9.20
CA LEU A 354 -0.47 -10.46 -9.19
C LEU A 354 -0.54 -9.06 -8.59
N LEU A 355 -1.36 -8.22 -9.21
CA LEU A 355 -1.78 -6.92 -8.71
C LEU A 355 -3.25 -7.00 -8.33
N PHE A 356 -3.57 -6.64 -7.09
CA PHE A 356 -4.92 -6.50 -6.58
C PHE A 356 -5.31 -5.02 -6.59
N VAL A 357 -6.48 -4.72 -7.15
CA VAL A 357 -7.03 -3.38 -7.28
C VAL A 357 -8.35 -3.33 -6.55
N VAL A 358 -8.46 -2.48 -5.56
CA VAL A 358 -9.72 -2.31 -4.79
C VAL A 358 -10.61 -1.29 -5.49
N ASP A 359 -11.81 -1.70 -5.87
CA ASP A 359 -12.75 -0.90 -6.64
C ASP A 359 -13.96 -0.52 -5.76
N THR A 360 -13.87 0.68 -5.18
CA THR A 360 -14.77 1.15 -4.10
C THR A 360 -16.23 1.25 -4.55
N ARG A 361 -16.49 1.67 -5.80
CA ARG A 361 -17.85 1.89 -6.29
C ARG A 361 -18.52 0.62 -6.77
N SER A 362 -17.77 -0.26 -7.47
CA SER A 362 -18.31 -1.54 -7.93
C SER A 362 -18.38 -2.59 -6.81
N GLY A 363 -17.61 -2.42 -5.72
CA GLY A 363 -17.67 -3.33 -4.58
C GLY A 363 -16.95 -4.65 -4.81
N ASP A 364 -15.86 -4.61 -5.57
CA ASP A 364 -15.05 -5.78 -5.91
C ASP A 364 -13.55 -5.47 -5.82
N VAL A 365 -12.76 -6.49 -6.11
CA VAL A 365 -11.31 -6.41 -6.23
C VAL A 365 -10.92 -7.00 -7.57
N ALA A 366 -10.41 -6.16 -8.47
CA ALA A 366 -9.84 -6.65 -9.71
C ALA A 366 -8.46 -7.26 -9.45
N VAL A 367 -8.23 -8.42 -10.06
CA VAL A 367 -6.94 -9.11 -10.04
C VAL A 367 -6.34 -9.04 -11.43
N ALA A 368 -5.10 -8.62 -11.52
CA ALA A 368 -4.36 -8.51 -12.76
C ALA A 368 -3.03 -9.27 -12.70
N ARG A 369 -2.57 -9.78 -13.83
CA ARG A 369 -1.22 -10.34 -14.00
C ARG A 369 -0.26 -9.21 -14.33
N THR A 370 0.82 -9.11 -13.57
CA THR A 370 1.83 -8.06 -13.79
C THR A 370 2.71 -8.34 -14.99
N THR A 371 3.07 -9.61 -15.26
CA THR A 371 3.92 -10.04 -16.37
C THR A 371 3.31 -9.73 -17.72
N SER A 372 2.05 -10.08 -17.93
CA SER A 372 1.30 -9.81 -19.16
C SER A 372 0.57 -8.48 -19.15
N ARG A 373 0.56 -7.77 -18.01
CA ARG A 373 -0.18 -6.51 -17.81
C ARG A 373 -1.64 -6.63 -18.22
N SER A 374 -2.27 -7.72 -17.85
CA SER A 374 -3.63 -8.05 -18.27
C SER A 374 -4.54 -8.33 -17.09
N PHE A 375 -5.80 -7.93 -17.24
CA PHE A 375 -6.89 -8.31 -16.34
C PHE A 375 -7.00 -9.84 -16.27
N PHE A 376 -7.25 -10.35 -15.05
CA PHE A 376 -7.44 -11.77 -14.83
C PHE A 376 -8.86 -12.09 -14.36
N THR A 377 -9.34 -11.48 -13.27
CA THR A 377 -10.67 -11.72 -12.72
C THR A 377 -11.12 -10.60 -11.79
N LEU A 378 -12.42 -10.58 -11.46
CA LEU A 378 -13.00 -9.80 -10.36
C LEU A 378 -13.37 -10.72 -9.22
N LEU A 379 -13.04 -10.34 -8.00
CA LEU A 379 -13.43 -11.01 -6.77
C LEU A 379 -14.40 -10.10 -6.01
N PRO A 380 -15.59 -10.59 -5.62
CA PRO A 380 -16.52 -9.76 -4.88
C PRO A 380 -15.97 -9.38 -3.50
N ALA A 381 -16.23 -8.15 -3.09
CA ALA A 381 -15.94 -7.64 -1.76
C ALA A 381 -17.23 -7.16 -1.07
N GLY A 382 -17.11 -6.62 0.14
CA GLY A 382 -18.24 -5.97 0.80
C GLY A 382 -18.52 -4.57 0.23
N ARG A 383 -19.40 -3.81 0.87
CA ARG A 383 -19.78 -2.47 0.40
C ARG A 383 -18.68 -1.44 0.67
N ALA A 384 -18.40 -0.62 -0.34
CA ALA A 384 -17.40 0.44 -0.31
C ALA A 384 -16.02 -0.05 0.21
N PRO A 385 -15.40 -1.05 -0.46
CA PRO A 385 -14.06 -1.47 -0.13
C PRO A 385 -13.08 -0.29 -0.34
N ASN A 386 -12.06 -0.14 0.51
CA ASN A 386 -11.26 1.09 0.50
C ASN A 386 -9.76 0.92 0.81
N ALA A 387 -9.35 -0.18 1.41
CA ALA A 387 -7.95 -0.46 1.67
C ALA A 387 -7.67 -1.96 1.56
N ILE A 388 -6.41 -2.31 1.27
CA ILE A 388 -5.95 -3.70 1.12
C ILE A 388 -4.56 -3.86 1.71
N ALA A 389 -4.32 -4.98 2.37
CA ALA A 389 -2.99 -5.43 2.76
C ALA A 389 -2.87 -6.95 2.61
N LEU A 390 -1.68 -7.43 2.25
CA LEU A 390 -1.42 -8.85 2.06
C LEU A 390 -0.52 -9.40 3.15
N LYS A 391 -0.83 -10.61 3.61
CA LYS A 391 -0.04 -11.35 4.59
C LYS A 391 0.30 -12.72 4.02
N ALA A 392 1.58 -12.96 3.83
CA ALA A 392 2.14 -14.27 3.46
C ALA A 392 2.83 -14.90 4.67
N PHE A 393 2.70 -16.21 4.83
CA PHE A 393 3.34 -16.99 5.88
C PHE A 393 3.37 -18.48 5.51
N LYS A 394 4.14 -19.26 6.28
CA LYS A 394 4.14 -20.73 6.18
C LYS A 394 3.51 -21.30 7.45
N LEU A 395 2.64 -22.27 7.29
CA LEU A 395 2.18 -23.10 8.40
C LEU A 395 3.31 -24.02 8.88
N PRO A 396 3.39 -24.31 10.18
CA PRO A 396 4.42 -25.18 10.73
C PRO A 396 4.43 -26.58 10.13
#